data_8d06e5481651c58fdabc0efc0340c6c2
#
_entry.id   8d06e5481651c58fdabc0efc0340c6c2
#
_cell.length_a   1.000
_cell.length_b   1.000
_cell.length_c   1.000
_cell.angle_alpha   90.00
_cell.angle_beta   90.00
_cell.angle_gamma   90.00
#
_symmetry.space_group_name_H-M   'P 1'
#
loop_
_entity.id
_entity.type
_entity.pdbx_description
1 polymer ?
#
loop_
_entity_poly.entity_id
_entity_poly.type
_entity_poly.pdbx_seq_one_letter_code
_entity_poly.pdbx_strand_id
1 'polypeptide(L)'
;MVLDRVNKIAYACESPRPNRTVLEDFCKQLGYSPVLFKAVGADGTEIYHTNVMMHVGTEVAVVCLESVRDEAQRAEVKESLESTGKTIVEITFDQMNHFAGNMLELHNKDGQPCLIMSLAAYHSLTKEQVEFLESKMTLITPDLECIEQNGGGSARCMIAEIF
;
A
#
# COMPACT_ATOMS: atom_id res chain seq x y z
N MET A 1 4.65 0.71 8.23
CA MET A 1 3.19 0.93 8.30
C MET A 1 2.73 1.79 7.13
N VAL A 2 1.45 1.70 6.79
CA VAL A 2 0.77 2.55 5.80
C VAL A 2 -0.37 3.26 6.53
N LEU A 3 -0.51 4.57 6.30
CA LEU A 3 -1.46 5.40 7.04
C LEU A 3 -2.62 5.83 6.15
N ASP A 4 -3.83 5.55 6.59
CA ASP A 4 -5.01 6.28 6.16
C ASP A 4 -5.13 7.54 7.02
N ARG A 5 -4.68 8.65 6.48
CA ARG A 5 -4.61 9.91 7.24
C ARG A 5 -5.97 10.56 7.44
N VAL A 6 -6.87 10.34 6.49
CA VAL A 6 -8.24 10.89 6.53
C VAL A 6 -9.03 10.21 7.64
N ASN A 7 -9.00 8.87 7.68
CA ASN A 7 -9.77 8.09 8.64
C ASN A 7 -8.98 7.72 9.91
N LYS A 8 -7.72 8.16 10.01
CA LYS A 8 -6.84 7.90 11.15
C LYS A 8 -6.67 6.39 11.45
N ILE A 9 -6.37 5.61 10.42
CA ILE A 9 -6.09 4.18 10.55
C ILE A 9 -4.63 3.91 10.17
N ALA A 10 -3.94 3.10 10.98
CA ALA A 10 -2.56 2.68 10.73
C ALA A 10 -2.52 1.18 10.44
N TYR A 11 -2.28 0.82 9.18
CA TYR A 11 -2.10 -0.56 8.74
C TYR A 11 -0.64 -0.98 8.91
N ALA A 12 -0.41 -2.12 9.56
CA ALA A 12 0.94 -2.62 9.78
C ALA A 12 1.04 -4.14 9.69
N CYS A 13 2.00 -4.63 8.88
CA CYS A 13 2.41 -6.03 8.93
C CYS A 13 3.20 -6.26 10.23
N GLU A 14 2.79 -7.23 11.04
CA GLU A 14 3.54 -7.64 12.22
C GLU A 14 4.83 -8.35 11.75
N SER A 15 5.97 -7.83 12.17
CA SER A 15 7.28 -8.37 11.85
C SER A 15 8.29 -7.95 12.94
N PRO A 16 9.54 -8.41 12.91
CA PRO A 16 10.54 -7.94 13.87
C PRO A 16 10.75 -6.43 13.94
N ARG A 17 10.35 -5.66 12.89
CA ARG A 17 10.50 -4.20 12.85
C ARG A 17 9.27 -3.46 13.40
N PRO A 18 8.03 -3.61 12.87
CA PRO A 18 6.84 -3.05 13.52
C PRO A 18 6.36 -4.00 14.62
N ASN A 19 6.75 -3.67 15.82
CA ASN A 19 6.29 -4.37 17.00
C ASN A 19 4.97 -3.76 17.48
N ARG A 20 4.05 -4.60 17.94
CA ARG A 20 2.71 -4.22 18.42
C ARG A 20 2.74 -3.05 19.40
N THR A 21 3.61 -3.10 20.40
CA THR A 21 3.70 -2.07 21.45
C THR A 21 4.06 -0.69 20.88
N VAL A 22 4.99 -0.65 19.90
CA VAL A 22 5.39 0.60 19.25
C VAL A 22 4.26 1.14 18.35
N LEU A 23 3.54 0.26 17.64
CA LEU A 23 2.38 0.67 16.85
C LEU A 23 1.27 1.23 17.73
N GLU A 24 0.96 0.57 18.85
CA GLU A 24 -0.08 1.03 19.80
C GLU A 24 0.29 2.38 20.42
N ASP A 25 1.56 2.58 20.79
CA ASP A 25 2.04 3.84 21.32
C ASP A 25 1.96 4.96 20.27
N PHE A 26 2.40 4.71 19.04
CA PHE A 26 2.24 5.63 17.90
C PHE A 26 0.76 6.01 17.69
N CYS A 27 -0.12 5.03 17.64
CA CYS A 27 -1.54 5.22 17.43
C CYS A 27 -2.17 6.05 18.56
N LYS A 28 -1.82 5.75 19.81
CA LYS A 28 -2.28 6.51 20.98
C LYS A 28 -1.83 7.97 20.95
N GLN A 29 -0.57 8.22 20.61
CA GLN A 29 -0.02 9.58 20.58
C GLN A 29 -0.60 10.43 19.45
N LEU A 30 -0.87 9.83 18.29
CA LEU A 30 -1.28 10.56 17.08
C LEU A 30 -2.77 10.39 16.71
N GLY A 31 -3.53 9.68 17.56
CA GLY A 31 -4.98 9.50 17.37
C GLY A 31 -5.33 8.59 16.20
N TYR A 32 -4.52 7.55 15.96
CA TYR A 32 -4.80 6.52 14.96
C TYR A 32 -5.40 5.27 15.60
N SER A 33 -6.17 4.52 14.80
CA SER A 33 -6.62 3.16 15.13
C SER A 33 -5.69 2.15 14.44
N PRO A 34 -5.09 1.18 15.15
CA PRO A 34 -4.21 0.21 14.54
C PRO A 34 -4.99 -0.93 13.87
N VAL A 35 -4.56 -1.34 12.67
CA VAL A 35 -4.92 -2.61 12.04
C VAL A 35 -3.62 -3.39 11.84
N LEU A 36 -3.42 -4.40 12.70
CA LEU A 36 -2.20 -5.20 12.73
C LEU A 36 -2.49 -6.61 12.22
N PHE A 37 -1.73 -7.05 11.24
CA PHE A 37 -1.88 -8.35 10.59
C PHE A 37 -0.54 -8.95 10.21
N LYS A 38 -0.50 -10.26 9.96
CA LYS A 38 0.67 -10.96 9.42
C LYS A 38 0.53 -11.10 7.91
N ALA A 39 1.60 -10.77 7.20
CA ALA A 39 1.66 -10.96 5.76
C ALA A 39 2.97 -11.64 5.36
N VAL A 40 2.87 -12.52 4.36
CA VAL A 40 4.01 -13.28 3.84
C VAL A 40 4.03 -13.24 2.32
N GLY A 41 5.20 -13.39 1.73
CA GLY A 41 5.38 -13.60 0.31
C GLY A 41 4.87 -14.95 -0.15
N ALA A 42 4.92 -15.20 -1.46
CA ALA A 42 4.53 -16.49 -2.05
C ALA A 42 5.36 -17.67 -1.49
N ASP A 43 6.61 -17.43 -1.15
CA ASP A 43 7.56 -18.38 -0.57
C ASP A 43 7.42 -18.56 0.96
N GLY A 44 6.50 -17.81 1.60
CA GLY A 44 6.29 -17.81 3.04
C GLY A 44 7.22 -16.87 3.83
N THR A 45 8.08 -16.11 3.16
CA THR A 45 8.93 -15.11 3.82
C THR A 45 8.09 -13.96 4.36
N GLU A 46 8.33 -13.56 5.62
CA GLU A 46 7.60 -12.45 6.24
C GLU A 46 7.82 -11.13 5.51
N ILE A 47 6.72 -10.42 5.23
CA ILE A 47 6.76 -9.07 4.69
C ILE A 47 7.00 -8.10 5.84
N TYR A 48 8.18 -7.49 5.86
CA TYR A 48 8.61 -6.60 6.94
C TYR A 48 8.27 -5.12 6.73
N HIS A 49 7.90 -4.70 5.50
CA HIS A 49 7.43 -3.36 5.19
C HIS A 49 6.03 -3.41 4.58
N THR A 50 5.04 -2.88 5.28
CA THR A 50 3.64 -2.87 4.86
C THR A 50 3.44 -2.26 3.46
N ASN A 51 4.21 -1.24 3.11
CA ASN A 51 4.16 -0.60 1.80
C ASN A 51 4.70 -1.44 0.63
N VAL A 52 5.17 -2.66 0.88
CA VAL A 52 5.47 -3.63 -0.18
C VAL A 52 4.18 -4.22 -0.74
N MET A 53 3.21 -4.50 0.14
CA MET A 53 2.02 -5.27 -0.20
C MET A 53 0.74 -4.42 -0.28
N MET A 54 0.77 -3.15 0.15
CA MET A 54 -0.41 -2.29 0.09
C MET A 54 -0.11 -0.81 -0.04
N HIS A 55 -0.98 -0.14 -0.76
CA HIS A 55 -1.16 1.31 -0.79
C HIS A 55 -2.56 1.66 -0.29
N VAL A 56 -2.67 2.76 0.45
CA VAL A 56 -3.96 3.31 0.89
C VAL A 56 -4.02 4.78 0.48
N GLY A 57 -4.91 5.08 -0.45
CA GLY A 57 -5.24 6.43 -0.89
C GLY A 57 -6.56 6.93 -0.28
N THR A 58 -7.09 7.99 -0.84
CA THR A 58 -8.35 8.61 -0.38
C THR A 58 -9.57 7.74 -0.73
N GLU A 59 -9.74 7.37 -2.00
CA GLU A 59 -10.87 6.58 -2.50
C GLU A 59 -10.49 5.15 -2.89
N VAL A 60 -9.19 4.87 -3.06
CA VAL A 60 -8.70 3.60 -3.57
C VAL A 60 -7.65 3.03 -2.64
N ALA A 61 -7.72 1.72 -2.40
CA ALA A 61 -6.65 0.95 -1.80
C ALA A 61 -6.18 -0.12 -2.79
N VAL A 62 -4.86 -0.26 -2.96
CA VAL A 62 -4.26 -1.35 -3.72
C VAL A 62 -3.63 -2.31 -2.74
N VAL A 63 -4.00 -3.58 -2.74
CA VAL A 63 -3.55 -4.53 -1.70
C VAL A 63 -3.44 -5.96 -2.22
N CYS A 64 -2.37 -6.65 -1.81
CA CYS A 64 -2.17 -8.07 -2.02
C CYS A 64 -2.81 -8.84 -0.85
N LEU A 65 -4.12 -9.09 -0.92
CA LEU A 65 -4.87 -9.78 0.16
C LEU A 65 -4.42 -11.23 0.35
N GLU A 66 -3.96 -11.91 -0.69
CA GLU A 66 -3.46 -13.27 -0.59
C GLU A 66 -2.17 -13.39 0.24
N SER A 67 -1.44 -12.29 0.48
CA SER A 67 -0.29 -12.26 1.39
C SER A 67 -0.70 -12.41 2.85
N VAL A 68 -1.94 -12.05 3.22
CA VAL A 68 -2.51 -12.22 4.55
C VAL A 68 -3.14 -13.61 4.64
N ARG A 69 -2.38 -14.61 5.13
CA ARG A 69 -2.78 -16.02 5.12
C ARG A 69 -3.90 -16.34 6.12
N ASP A 70 -3.94 -15.65 7.24
CA ASP A 70 -5.01 -15.79 8.23
C ASP A 70 -6.30 -15.15 7.69
N GLU A 71 -7.36 -15.95 7.56
CA GLU A 71 -8.63 -15.52 6.96
C GLU A 71 -9.33 -14.45 7.80
N ALA A 72 -9.22 -14.51 9.12
CA ALA A 72 -9.84 -13.51 10.00
C ALA A 72 -9.12 -12.16 9.86
N GLN A 73 -7.78 -12.15 9.87
CA GLN A 73 -7.01 -10.93 9.65
C GLN A 73 -7.21 -10.35 8.25
N ARG A 74 -7.30 -11.21 7.23
CA ARG A 74 -7.59 -10.79 5.85
C ARG A 74 -8.97 -10.12 5.75
N ALA A 75 -9.98 -10.71 6.38
CA ALA A 75 -11.31 -10.14 6.45
C ALA A 75 -11.31 -8.80 7.19
N GLU A 76 -10.61 -8.69 8.31
CA GLU A 76 -10.46 -7.45 9.09
C GLU A 76 -9.82 -6.33 8.25
N VAL A 77 -8.73 -6.61 7.53
CA VAL A 77 -8.07 -5.64 6.65
C VAL A 77 -9.04 -5.18 5.56
N LYS A 78 -9.73 -6.12 4.90
CA LYS A 78 -10.69 -5.82 3.84
C LYS A 78 -11.86 -4.97 4.37
N GLU A 79 -12.50 -5.39 5.46
CA GLU A 79 -13.61 -4.66 6.07
C GLU A 79 -13.19 -3.26 6.53
N SER A 80 -12.00 -3.13 7.11
CA SER A 80 -11.46 -1.83 7.52
C SER A 80 -11.30 -0.86 6.33
N LEU A 81 -10.81 -1.34 5.18
CA LEU A 81 -10.69 -0.53 3.97
C LEU A 81 -12.06 -0.17 3.38
N GLU A 82 -12.95 -1.14 3.26
CA GLU A 82 -14.30 -0.94 2.69
C GLU A 82 -15.18 -0.03 3.57
N SER A 83 -15.10 -0.17 4.90
CA SER A 83 -15.86 0.65 5.85
C SER A 83 -15.52 2.14 5.78
N THR A 84 -14.35 2.49 5.28
CA THR A 84 -13.91 3.87 5.03
C THR A 84 -14.22 4.36 3.60
N GLY A 85 -15.04 3.61 2.86
CA GLY A 85 -15.50 3.98 1.51
C GLY A 85 -14.50 3.75 0.40
N LYS A 86 -13.42 3.01 0.66
CA LYS A 86 -12.40 2.72 -0.37
C LYS A 86 -12.83 1.57 -1.28
N THR A 87 -12.56 1.73 -2.56
CA THR A 87 -12.60 0.61 -3.51
C THR A 87 -11.26 -0.11 -3.47
N ILE A 88 -11.30 -1.42 -3.28
CA ILE A 88 -10.10 -2.26 -3.24
C ILE A 88 -9.73 -2.71 -4.65
N VAL A 89 -8.51 -2.42 -5.06
CA VAL A 89 -7.85 -3.04 -6.21
C VAL A 89 -6.96 -4.15 -5.66
N GLU A 90 -7.42 -5.38 -5.78
CA GLU A 90 -6.65 -6.54 -5.33
C GLU A 90 -5.55 -6.86 -6.34
N ILE A 91 -4.32 -7.03 -5.85
CA ILE A 91 -3.15 -7.42 -6.64
C ILE A 91 -2.65 -8.79 -6.22
N THR A 92 -2.05 -9.50 -7.18
CA THR A 92 -1.44 -10.81 -6.98
C THR A 92 -0.03 -10.71 -6.40
N PHE A 93 0.53 -11.84 -5.95
CA PHE A 93 1.94 -11.92 -5.58
C PHE A 93 2.89 -11.51 -6.72
N ASP A 94 2.57 -11.88 -7.95
CA ASP A 94 3.38 -11.48 -9.10
C ASP A 94 3.40 -9.97 -9.27
N GLN A 95 2.23 -9.32 -9.20
CA GLN A 95 2.10 -7.87 -9.25
C GLN A 95 2.80 -7.20 -8.05
N MET A 96 2.68 -7.76 -6.85
CA MET A 96 3.40 -7.27 -5.67
C MET A 96 4.91 -7.34 -5.85
N ASN A 97 5.43 -8.41 -6.46
CA ASN A 97 6.86 -8.55 -6.77
C ASN A 97 7.35 -7.55 -7.84
N HIS A 98 6.44 -7.00 -8.65
CA HIS A 98 6.68 -5.88 -9.55
C HIS A 98 6.33 -4.52 -8.94
N PHE A 99 6.33 -4.42 -7.61
CA PHE A 99 6.10 -3.19 -6.84
C PHE A 99 4.69 -2.58 -6.94
N ALA A 100 3.68 -3.32 -7.40
CA ALA A 100 2.32 -2.80 -7.52
C ALA A 100 1.65 -2.44 -6.16
N GLY A 101 2.20 -2.89 -5.03
CA GLY A 101 1.82 -2.41 -3.69
C GLY A 101 2.56 -1.13 -3.25
N ASN A 102 3.66 -0.76 -3.94
CA ASN A 102 4.54 0.33 -3.54
C ASN A 102 4.20 1.64 -4.27
N MET A 103 2.97 2.11 -4.09
CA MET A 103 2.42 3.30 -4.71
C MET A 103 2.22 4.42 -3.69
N LEU A 104 2.04 5.66 -4.17
CA LEU A 104 1.70 6.81 -3.35
C LEU A 104 0.73 7.73 -4.08
N GLU A 105 -0.44 8.00 -3.45
CA GLU A 105 -1.34 9.06 -3.87
C GLU A 105 -0.84 10.40 -3.34
N LEU A 106 -0.71 11.35 -4.24
CA LEU A 106 -0.38 12.75 -3.95
C LEU A 106 -1.35 13.66 -4.69
N HIS A 107 -1.30 14.95 -4.39
CA HIS A 107 -2.05 15.97 -5.12
C HIS A 107 -1.09 16.84 -5.93
N ASN A 108 -1.47 17.14 -7.17
CA ASN A 108 -0.73 18.09 -7.98
C ASN A 108 -0.98 19.54 -7.48
N LYS A 109 -0.33 20.51 -8.12
CA LYS A 109 -0.47 21.93 -7.77
C LYS A 109 -1.91 22.47 -7.85
N ASP A 110 -2.77 21.82 -8.62
CA ASP A 110 -4.17 22.19 -8.82
C ASP A 110 -5.11 21.41 -7.88
N GLY A 111 -4.55 20.64 -6.93
CA GLY A 111 -5.30 19.83 -5.96
C GLY A 111 -5.89 18.53 -6.53
N GLN A 112 -5.50 18.12 -7.73
CA GLN A 112 -6.01 16.90 -8.36
C GLN A 112 -5.19 15.69 -7.91
N PRO A 113 -5.83 14.54 -7.63
CA PRO A 113 -5.12 13.34 -7.19
C PRO A 113 -4.26 12.75 -8.30
N CYS A 114 -3.06 12.32 -7.93
CA CYS A 114 -2.11 11.63 -8.77
C CYS A 114 -1.62 10.38 -8.04
N LEU A 115 -1.58 9.24 -8.70
CA LEU A 115 -0.99 8.02 -8.16
C LEU A 115 0.38 7.79 -8.80
N ILE A 116 1.40 7.79 -7.97
CA ILE A 116 2.77 7.55 -8.40
C ILE A 116 3.12 6.09 -8.17
N MET A 117 3.55 5.41 -9.22
CA MET A 117 4.05 4.04 -9.22
C MET A 117 5.18 3.90 -10.22
N SER A 118 6.00 2.87 -10.13
CA SER A 118 7.02 2.61 -11.15
C SER A 118 6.41 2.11 -12.45
N LEU A 119 7.18 2.23 -13.54
CA LEU A 119 6.81 1.66 -14.82
C LEU A 119 6.67 0.12 -14.76
N ALA A 120 7.50 -0.56 -13.94
CA ALA A 120 7.39 -1.99 -13.69
C ALA A 120 6.05 -2.35 -13.00
N ALA A 121 5.66 -1.59 -11.98
CA ALA A 121 4.36 -1.74 -11.33
C ALA A 121 3.21 -1.55 -12.33
N TYR A 122 3.24 -0.46 -13.10
CA TYR A 122 2.22 -0.17 -14.11
C TYR A 122 2.05 -1.32 -15.13
N HIS A 123 3.14 -1.85 -15.66
CA HIS A 123 3.11 -2.94 -16.64
C HIS A 123 2.65 -4.28 -16.05
N SER A 124 2.74 -4.48 -14.74
CA SER A 124 2.25 -5.67 -14.06
C SER A 124 0.74 -5.68 -13.85
N LEU A 125 0.11 -4.51 -13.86
CA LEU A 125 -1.34 -4.38 -13.66
C LEU A 125 -2.11 -4.90 -14.87
N THR A 126 -3.31 -5.44 -14.64
CA THR A 126 -4.22 -5.78 -15.72
C THR A 126 -4.80 -4.51 -16.35
N LYS A 127 -5.31 -4.65 -17.56
CA LYS A 127 -5.95 -3.54 -18.28
C LYS A 127 -7.11 -2.94 -17.46
N GLU A 128 -7.92 -3.78 -16.83
CA GLU A 128 -9.07 -3.38 -16.02
C GLU A 128 -8.63 -2.62 -14.76
N GLN A 129 -7.53 -3.05 -14.11
CA GLN A 129 -6.96 -2.34 -12.96
C GLN A 129 -6.44 -0.96 -13.36
N VAL A 130 -5.74 -0.86 -14.50
CA VAL A 130 -5.23 0.42 -15.03
C VAL A 130 -6.39 1.34 -15.37
N GLU A 131 -7.37 0.91 -16.17
CA GLU A 131 -8.55 1.70 -16.55
C GLU A 131 -9.32 2.20 -15.33
N PHE A 132 -9.46 1.35 -14.30
CA PHE A 132 -10.10 1.75 -13.05
C PHE A 132 -9.30 2.85 -12.33
N LEU A 133 -7.99 2.70 -12.16
CA LEU A 133 -7.13 3.69 -11.51
C LEU A 133 -7.11 5.02 -12.28
N GLU A 134 -7.00 4.97 -13.61
CA GLU A 134 -7.06 6.15 -14.48
C GLU A 134 -8.41 6.88 -14.42
N SER A 135 -9.50 6.16 -14.15
CA SER A 135 -10.82 6.76 -13.94
C SER A 135 -10.91 7.60 -12.65
N LYS A 136 -9.99 7.38 -11.71
CA LYS A 136 -9.98 8.04 -10.40
C LYS A 136 -8.93 9.14 -10.29
N MET A 137 -7.77 8.94 -10.90
CA MET A 137 -6.63 9.84 -10.72
C MET A 137 -5.63 9.76 -11.88
N THR A 138 -4.76 10.75 -12.01
CA THR A 138 -3.68 10.73 -13.01
C THR A 138 -2.59 9.75 -12.55
N LEU A 139 -2.20 8.81 -13.42
CA LEU A 139 -1.09 7.90 -13.14
C LEU A 139 0.24 8.55 -13.57
N ILE A 140 1.24 8.50 -12.69
CA ILE A 140 2.61 8.96 -12.94
C ILE A 140 3.53 7.75 -12.81
N THR A 141 4.15 7.34 -13.91
CA THR A 141 4.84 6.05 -14.02
C THR A 141 6.30 6.23 -14.47
N PRO A 142 7.19 6.78 -13.62
CA PRO A 142 8.60 6.88 -13.95
C PRO A 142 9.27 5.50 -14.09
N ASP A 143 10.29 5.43 -14.95
CA ASP A 143 11.18 4.28 -15.02
C ASP A 143 12.12 4.30 -13.81
N LEU A 144 11.99 3.30 -12.95
CA LEU A 144 12.76 3.14 -11.73
C LEU A 144 13.58 1.84 -11.70
N GLU A 145 13.74 1.15 -12.83
CA GLU A 145 14.35 -0.17 -12.91
C GLU A 145 15.72 -0.24 -12.21
N CYS A 146 16.58 0.73 -12.45
CA CYS A 146 17.92 0.76 -11.85
C CYS A 146 17.85 0.84 -10.31
N ILE A 147 16.91 1.60 -9.77
CA ILE A 147 16.74 1.78 -8.32
C ILE A 147 16.12 0.53 -7.71
N GLU A 148 15.10 -0.02 -8.35
CA GLU A 148 14.41 -1.23 -7.91
C GLU A 148 15.36 -2.43 -7.82
N GLN A 149 16.23 -2.62 -8.84
CA GLN A 149 17.18 -3.72 -8.89
C GLN A 149 18.30 -3.60 -7.86
N ASN A 150 18.77 -2.37 -7.57
CA ASN A 150 19.92 -2.16 -6.70
C ASN A 150 19.54 -1.71 -5.28
N GLY A 151 18.42 -1.02 -5.12
CA GLY A 151 17.97 -0.46 -3.83
C GLY A 151 16.91 -1.30 -3.12
N GLY A 152 16.23 -2.21 -3.83
CA GLY A 152 15.18 -3.06 -3.28
C GLY A 152 13.93 -2.31 -2.83
N GLY A 153 13.74 -1.06 -3.27
CA GLY A 153 12.56 -0.23 -3.04
C GLY A 153 12.11 0.46 -4.32
N SER A 154 10.87 1.00 -4.35
CA SER A 154 10.30 1.65 -5.51
C SER A 154 9.73 3.02 -5.18
N ALA A 155 8.77 3.52 -5.94
CA ALA A 155 8.26 4.89 -5.92
C ALA A 155 7.92 5.40 -4.51
N ARG A 156 7.13 4.65 -3.73
CA ARG A 156 6.72 5.03 -2.36
C ARG A 156 7.92 5.18 -1.42
N CYS A 157 8.94 4.33 -1.59
CA CYS A 157 10.13 4.33 -0.72
C CYS A 157 11.04 5.54 -0.93
N MET A 158 10.90 6.25 -2.05
CA MET A 158 11.74 7.39 -2.43
C MET A 158 11.09 8.75 -2.18
N ILE A 159 9.79 8.77 -1.83
CA ILE A 159 9.05 10.01 -1.66
C ILE A 159 8.79 10.25 -0.18
N ALA A 160 9.21 11.43 0.29
CA ALA A 160 8.86 11.94 1.62
C ALA A 160 7.91 13.13 1.45
N GLU A 161 6.77 13.08 2.13
CA GLU A 161 5.78 14.16 2.13
C GLU A 161 6.18 15.22 3.16
N ILE A 162 6.10 16.47 2.78
CA ILE A 162 6.31 17.64 3.65
C ILE A 162 4.95 18.33 3.84
N PHE A 163 4.53 18.52 5.09
CA PHE A 163 3.24 19.10 5.48
C PHE A 163 3.42 20.49 6.07
#